data_19e4acbe6d6d2578bdcf381b72cb70ff
#
_entry.id   19e4acbe6d6d2578bdcf381b72cb70ff
#
_cell.length_a   1.000
_cell.length_b   1.000
_cell.length_c   1.000
_cell.angle_alpha   90.00
_cell.angle_beta   90.00
_cell.angle_gamma   90.00
#
_symmetry.space_group_name_H-M   'P 1'
#
loop_
_entity.id
_entity.type
_entity.pdbx_description
1 polymer ?
#
loop_
_entity_poly.entity_id
_entity_poly.type
_entity_poly.pdbx_seq_one_letter_code
_entity_poly.pdbx_strand_id
1 'polypeptide(L)'
;YFNISFKIMVDLLIPGPEGKIEAKYTHNNNDNSPTVLILHPDPSRGGTMNTKIVFKLYKLFVNNGFSAIRFNFRGVGKSEGIYDDGEGELSDAASVLDWLQQYNTNSKICWVAGFSFGSWVAMQLLMRRPEINGFISISPPANVRDFSFLAPCPSSGLIVHGDKDNIASFDSSKILAEKLQKKKKVNIKFKP
;
A
#
# COMPACT_ATOMS: atom_id res chain seq x y z
N TYR A 1 9.11 -12.40 32.46
CA TYR A 1 9.69 -12.97 31.25
C TYR A 1 9.28 -12.09 30.07
N PHE A 2 10.21 -11.24 29.58
CA PHE A 2 10.01 -10.52 28.32
C PHE A 2 10.15 -11.56 27.21
N ASN A 3 9.03 -11.92 26.56
CA ASN A 3 9.05 -12.70 25.34
C ASN A 3 9.48 -11.75 24.21
N ILE A 4 10.79 -11.72 23.92
CA ILE A 4 11.33 -11.05 22.73
C ILE A 4 10.96 -11.96 21.55
N SER A 5 9.77 -11.73 20.98
CA SER A 5 9.38 -12.36 19.72
C SER A 5 10.21 -11.73 18.60
N PHE A 6 11.23 -12.43 18.14
CA PHE A 6 11.96 -12.04 16.94
C PHE A 6 11.03 -12.15 15.72
N LYS A 7 10.57 -11.01 15.22
CA LYS A 7 9.83 -10.95 13.97
C LYS A 7 10.80 -11.11 12.82
N ILE A 8 10.81 -12.30 12.21
CA ILE A 8 11.70 -12.64 11.09
C ILE A 8 11.11 -12.06 9.79
N MET A 9 11.92 -11.26 9.10
CA MET A 9 11.62 -10.81 7.74
C MET A 9 12.13 -11.86 6.76
N VAL A 10 11.25 -12.27 5.83
CA VAL A 10 11.54 -13.27 4.81
C VAL A 10 11.56 -12.60 3.43
N ASP A 11 12.54 -12.95 2.60
CA ASP A 11 12.59 -12.59 1.18
C ASP A 11 11.79 -13.61 0.38
N LEU A 12 10.95 -13.12 -0.53
CA LEU A 12 10.02 -13.92 -1.33
C LEU A 12 10.13 -13.58 -2.81
N LEU A 13 9.82 -14.58 -3.64
CA LEU A 13 9.51 -14.42 -5.05
C LEU A 13 8.10 -14.98 -5.27
N ILE A 14 7.12 -14.10 -5.41
CA ILE A 14 5.70 -14.43 -5.54
C ILE A 14 5.37 -14.57 -7.04
N PRO A 15 4.64 -15.59 -7.49
CA PRO A 15 4.14 -15.65 -8.85
C PRO A 15 3.21 -14.45 -9.14
N GLY A 16 3.50 -13.74 -10.21
CA GLY A 16 2.71 -12.62 -10.71
C GLY A 16 2.32 -12.78 -12.18
N PRO A 17 1.58 -11.82 -12.75
CA PRO A 17 1.08 -11.90 -14.12
C PRO A 17 2.19 -11.92 -15.18
N GLU A 18 3.28 -11.20 -14.94
CA GLU A 18 4.43 -11.07 -15.86
C GLU A 18 5.67 -11.81 -15.34
N GLY A 19 5.49 -12.78 -14.45
CA GLY A 19 6.57 -13.53 -13.85
C GLY A 19 6.70 -13.33 -12.35
N LYS A 20 7.91 -13.44 -11.80
CA LYS A 20 8.14 -13.38 -10.36
C LYS A 20 8.12 -11.95 -9.84
N ILE A 21 7.51 -11.75 -8.68
CA ILE A 21 7.46 -10.47 -7.95
C ILE A 21 8.32 -10.59 -6.70
N GLU A 22 9.33 -9.74 -6.56
CA GLU A 22 10.19 -9.66 -5.39
C GLU A 22 9.46 -8.99 -4.23
N ALA A 23 9.40 -9.64 -3.08
CA ALA A 23 8.75 -9.12 -1.90
C ALA A 23 9.54 -9.40 -0.62
N LYS A 24 9.25 -8.61 0.42
CA LYS A 24 9.73 -8.82 1.80
C LYS A 24 8.53 -8.87 2.73
N TYR A 25 8.43 -9.94 3.47
CA TYR A 25 7.31 -10.22 4.36
C TYR A 25 7.77 -10.44 5.80
N THR A 26 7.03 -9.91 6.75
CA THR A 26 7.14 -10.26 8.17
C THR A 26 5.81 -10.78 8.68
N HIS A 27 5.80 -12.02 9.13
CA HIS A 27 4.65 -12.62 9.80
C HIS A 27 4.59 -12.20 11.26
N ASN A 28 3.39 -11.94 11.75
CA ASN A 28 3.16 -11.79 13.19
C ASN A 28 2.78 -13.16 13.77
N ASN A 29 3.34 -13.51 14.92
CA ASN A 29 3.11 -14.81 15.57
C ASN A 29 1.67 -15.04 16.09
N ASN A 30 0.81 -14.03 15.99
CA ASN A 30 -0.63 -14.19 16.30
C ASN A 30 -1.39 -14.40 14.99
N ASP A 31 -2.02 -15.56 14.85
CA ASP A 31 -2.77 -15.99 13.64
C ASP A 31 -3.90 -15.03 13.23
N ASN A 32 -4.45 -14.28 14.19
CA ASN A 32 -5.49 -13.27 13.92
C ASN A 32 -4.91 -11.86 13.66
N SER A 33 -3.62 -11.73 13.51
CA SER A 33 -2.99 -10.42 13.28
C SER A 33 -3.52 -9.75 12.03
N PRO A 34 -3.75 -8.43 12.07
CA PRO A 34 -4.09 -7.68 10.88
C PRO A 34 -2.98 -7.74 9.85
N THR A 35 -3.33 -7.62 8.58
CA THR A 35 -2.40 -7.63 7.45
C THR A 35 -2.29 -6.28 6.78
N VAL A 36 -1.14 -5.99 6.18
CA VAL A 36 -0.96 -4.79 5.35
C VAL A 36 -0.10 -5.07 4.13
N LEU A 37 -0.57 -4.58 2.98
CA LEU A 37 0.16 -4.52 1.73
C LEU A 37 0.69 -3.10 1.52
N ILE A 38 2.00 -2.94 1.23
CA ILE A 38 2.65 -1.64 1.11
C ILE A 38 3.27 -1.48 -0.28
N LEU A 39 2.89 -0.41 -0.98
CA LEU A 39 3.23 -0.10 -2.36
C LEU A 39 4.21 1.09 -2.42
N HIS A 40 5.24 0.93 -3.25
CA HIS A 40 6.31 1.92 -3.39
C HIS A 40 6.00 3.01 -4.43
N PRO A 41 6.76 4.13 -4.46
CA PRO A 41 6.54 5.20 -5.42
C PRO A 41 6.96 4.79 -6.84
N ASP A 42 6.81 5.71 -7.78
CA ASP A 42 6.95 5.52 -9.22
C ASP A 42 8.26 4.78 -9.61
N PRO A 43 8.15 3.59 -10.21
CA PRO A 43 9.29 2.83 -10.72
C PRO A 43 10.17 3.62 -11.68
N SER A 44 9.56 4.39 -12.59
CA SER A 44 10.26 5.17 -13.61
C SER A 44 11.14 6.30 -13.03
N ARG A 45 10.89 6.64 -11.76
CA ARG A 45 11.65 7.63 -10.99
C ARG A 45 12.55 7.03 -9.92
N GLY A 46 12.88 5.74 -10.06
CA GLY A 46 13.74 5.01 -9.11
C GLY A 46 13.05 4.57 -7.83
N GLY A 47 11.72 4.52 -7.82
CA GLY A 47 10.94 3.98 -6.70
C GLY A 47 11.20 2.48 -6.52
N THR A 48 11.36 2.05 -5.27
CA THR A 48 11.52 0.64 -4.88
C THR A 48 10.87 0.37 -3.53
N MET A 49 10.64 -0.89 -3.21
CA MET A 49 10.17 -1.29 -1.87
C MET A 49 11.13 -0.88 -0.74
N ASN A 50 12.37 -0.50 -1.06
CA ASN A 50 13.37 -0.03 -0.09
C ASN A 50 13.40 1.49 0.06
N THR A 51 12.58 2.24 -0.68
CA THR A 51 12.41 3.68 -0.50
C THR A 51 12.16 4.00 0.98
N LYS A 52 12.86 5.00 1.52
CA LYS A 52 12.90 5.32 2.97
C LYS A 52 11.51 5.40 3.63
N ILE A 53 10.54 6.03 2.96
CA ILE A 53 9.17 6.16 3.46
C ILE A 53 8.47 4.78 3.51
N VAL A 54 8.59 3.99 2.45
CA VAL A 54 8.03 2.64 2.36
C VAL A 54 8.58 1.74 3.46
N PHE A 55 9.90 1.78 3.67
CA PHE A 55 10.56 1.01 4.71
C PHE A 55 10.15 1.43 6.13
N LYS A 56 10.02 2.75 6.38
CA LYS A 56 9.55 3.26 7.67
C LYS A 56 8.09 2.84 7.93
N LEU A 57 7.25 2.93 6.91
CA LEU A 57 5.85 2.52 6.99
C LEU A 57 5.73 1.02 7.30
N TYR A 58 6.51 0.20 6.59
CA TYR A 58 6.59 -1.23 6.86
C TYR A 58 6.98 -1.52 8.32
N LYS A 59 8.04 -0.88 8.83
CA LYS A 59 8.45 -1.04 10.24
C LYS A 59 7.36 -0.58 11.22
N LEU A 60 6.67 0.53 10.91
CA LEU A 60 5.57 1.02 11.73
C LEU A 60 4.48 -0.04 11.89
N PHE A 61 4.03 -0.64 10.79
CA PHE A 61 3.00 -1.68 10.82
C PHE A 61 3.48 -2.94 11.56
N VAL A 62 4.69 -3.42 11.27
CA VAL A 62 5.28 -4.57 11.97
C VAL A 62 5.34 -4.33 13.49
N ASN A 63 5.77 -3.14 13.91
CA ASN A 63 5.87 -2.80 15.33
C ASN A 63 4.49 -2.67 16.02
N ASN A 64 3.44 -2.39 15.24
CA ASN A 64 2.06 -2.32 15.72
C ASN A 64 1.28 -3.64 15.55
N GLY A 65 1.97 -4.75 15.36
CA GLY A 65 1.35 -6.08 15.41
C GLY A 65 0.77 -6.59 14.08
N PHE A 66 1.05 -5.92 12.96
CA PHE A 66 0.62 -6.39 11.63
C PHE A 66 1.57 -7.46 11.07
N SER A 67 1.00 -8.40 10.33
CA SER A 67 1.71 -9.14 9.30
C SER A 67 1.82 -8.24 8.07
N ALA A 68 3.04 -7.86 7.69
CA ALA A 68 3.26 -6.82 6.70
C ALA A 68 4.08 -7.32 5.52
N ILE A 69 3.66 -6.93 4.31
CA ILE A 69 4.38 -7.19 3.07
C ILE A 69 4.64 -5.90 2.31
N ARG A 70 5.84 -5.77 1.76
CA ARG A 70 6.23 -4.77 0.77
C ARG A 70 6.89 -5.47 -0.40
N PHE A 71 6.73 -4.98 -1.60
CA PHE A 71 7.20 -5.64 -2.81
C PHE A 71 7.70 -4.64 -3.84
N ASN A 72 8.46 -5.12 -4.80
CA ASN A 72 8.86 -4.36 -5.98
C ASN A 72 7.85 -4.60 -7.11
N PHE A 73 7.32 -3.52 -7.69
CA PHE A 73 6.56 -3.60 -8.93
C PHE A 73 7.38 -4.20 -10.06
N ARG A 74 6.72 -4.66 -11.12
CA ARG A 74 7.33 -5.19 -12.33
C ARG A 74 8.47 -4.32 -12.85
N GLY A 75 9.54 -4.94 -13.33
CA GLY A 75 10.73 -4.25 -13.82
C GLY A 75 11.62 -3.62 -12.75
N VAL A 76 11.32 -3.80 -11.45
CA VAL A 76 12.11 -3.25 -10.34
C VAL A 76 12.80 -4.37 -9.57
N GLY A 77 14.09 -4.24 -9.29
CA GLY A 77 14.86 -5.22 -8.53
C GLY A 77 14.87 -6.59 -9.21
N LYS A 78 14.35 -7.60 -8.49
CA LYS A 78 14.19 -8.97 -9.02
C LYS A 78 12.78 -9.26 -9.57
N SER A 79 11.91 -8.27 -9.59
CA SER A 79 10.57 -8.42 -10.20
C SER A 79 10.68 -8.42 -11.71
N GLU A 80 10.07 -9.42 -12.33
CA GLU A 80 10.03 -9.59 -13.79
C GLU A 80 8.95 -8.66 -14.40
N GLY A 81 8.92 -8.57 -15.73
CA GLY A 81 8.02 -7.72 -16.49
C GLY A 81 8.56 -6.32 -16.77
N ILE A 82 7.71 -5.47 -17.33
CA ILE A 82 8.02 -4.11 -17.77
C ILE A 82 7.00 -3.14 -17.17
N TYR A 83 7.43 -1.94 -16.78
CA TYR A 83 6.56 -0.86 -16.29
C TYR A 83 5.40 -0.59 -17.27
N ASP A 84 4.18 -0.53 -16.74
CA ASP A 84 2.92 -0.47 -17.51
C ASP A 84 1.98 0.65 -17.02
N ASP A 85 2.56 1.76 -16.61
CA ASP A 85 1.88 3.00 -16.19
C ASP A 85 0.69 2.82 -15.22
N GLY A 86 0.71 1.76 -14.43
CA GLY A 86 -0.22 1.49 -13.34
C GLY A 86 -1.17 0.31 -13.56
N GLU A 87 -1.48 -0.10 -14.79
CA GLU A 87 -2.37 -1.24 -15.05
C GLU A 87 -1.70 -2.55 -14.65
N GLY A 88 -0.50 -2.76 -15.13
CA GLY A 88 0.30 -3.91 -14.76
C GLY A 88 0.68 -3.93 -13.28
N GLU A 89 1.07 -2.79 -12.73
CA GLU A 89 1.41 -2.63 -11.31
C GLU A 89 0.21 -2.92 -10.39
N LEU A 90 -1.01 -2.60 -10.84
CA LEU A 90 -2.24 -2.96 -10.13
C LEU A 90 -2.46 -4.48 -10.12
N SER A 91 -2.18 -5.15 -11.23
CA SER A 91 -2.26 -6.61 -11.34
C SER A 91 -1.21 -7.30 -10.46
N ASP A 92 0.01 -6.75 -10.39
CA ASP A 92 1.05 -7.22 -9.48
C ASP A 92 0.61 -7.07 -8.01
N ALA A 93 0.06 -5.91 -7.65
CA ALA A 93 -0.44 -5.64 -6.30
C ALA A 93 -1.58 -6.59 -5.91
N ALA A 94 -2.46 -6.92 -6.84
CA ALA A 94 -3.53 -7.90 -6.63
C ALA A 94 -2.96 -9.29 -6.34
N SER A 95 -1.95 -9.74 -7.10
CA SER A 95 -1.30 -11.05 -6.90
C SER A 95 -0.60 -11.13 -5.54
N VAL A 96 0.08 -10.05 -5.12
CA VAL A 96 0.73 -10.00 -3.80
C VAL A 96 -0.31 -9.98 -2.68
N LEU A 97 -1.45 -9.30 -2.86
CA LEU A 97 -2.55 -9.30 -1.91
C LEU A 97 -3.16 -10.71 -1.77
N ASP A 98 -3.36 -11.42 -2.88
CA ASP A 98 -3.86 -12.80 -2.88
C ASP A 98 -2.93 -13.72 -2.09
N TRP A 99 -1.63 -13.61 -2.33
CA TRP A 99 -0.61 -14.35 -1.58
C TRP A 99 -0.69 -14.02 -0.08
N LEU A 100 -0.77 -12.72 0.27
CA LEU A 100 -0.84 -12.27 1.66
C LEU A 100 -2.05 -12.85 2.40
N GLN A 101 -3.19 -12.91 1.74
CA GLN A 101 -4.43 -13.45 2.30
C GLN A 101 -4.38 -14.97 2.44
N GLN A 102 -3.86 -15.69 1.44
CA GLN A 102 -3.68 -17.13 1.50
C GLN A 102 -2.75 -17.55 2.65
N TYR A 103 -1.75 -16.73 2.96
CA TYR A 103 -0.82 -17.00 4.03
C TYR A 103 -1.32 -16.55 5.43
N ASN A 104 -2.37 -15.74 5.48
CA ASN A 104 -2.96 -15.19 6.71
C ASN A 104 -4.48 -15.43 6.76
N THR A 105 -4.91 -16.65 6.60
CA THR A 105 -6.33 -17.04 6.44
C THR A 105 -7.23 -16.64 7.61
N ASN A 106 -6.68 -16.50 8.81
CA ASN A 106 -7.41 -16.10 10.01
C ASN A 106 -7.48 -14.58 10.20
N SER A 107 -6.75 -13.80 9.41
CA SER A 107 -6.79 -12.35 9.48
C SER A 107 -8.12 -11.79 8.98
N LYS A 108 -8.80 -11.02 9.83
CA LYS A 108 -10.07 -10.34 9.48
C LYS A 108 -9.89 -8.88 9.08
N ILE A 109 -8.69 -8.35 9.22
CA ILE A 109 -8.38 -6.95 8.97
C ILE A 109 -7.24 -6.89 7.96
N CYS A 110 -7.52 -6.31 6.80
CA CYS A 110 -6.55 -6.08 5.74
C CYS A 110 -6.46 -4.58 5.42
N TRP A 111 -5.27 -4.04 5.43
CA TRP A 111 -4.99 -2.65 5.06
C TRP A 111 -4.11 -2.60 3.82
N VAL A 112 -4.26 -1.50 3.08
CA VAL A 112 -3.35 -1.13 2.01
C VAL A 112 -2.69 0.19 2.32
N ALA A 113 -1.40 0.32 2.03
CA ALA A 113 -0.67 1.56 2.23
C ALA A 113 0.20 1.85 1.01
N GLY A 114 0.29 3.11 0.59
CA GLY A 114 1.09 3.48 -0.57
C GLY A 114 1.70 4.85 -0.47
N PHE A 115 2.81 5.04 -1.16
CA PHE A 115 3.50 6.32 -1.28
C PHE A 115 3.52 6.78 -2.74
N SER A 116 3.09 8.03 -2.99
CA SER A 116 3.07 8.66 -4.32
C SER A 116 2.32 7.79 -5.35
N PHE A 117 2.95 7.37 -6.44
CA PHE A 117 2.39 6.43 -7.43
C PHE A 117 1.80 5.17 -6.76
N GLY A 118 2.51 4.59 -5.78
CA GLY A 118 2.01 3.44 -5.04
C GLY A 118 0.73 3.74 -4.27
N SER A 119 0.49 4.99 -3.85
CA SER A 119 -0.78 5.37 -3.23
C SER A 119 -1.94 5.38 -4.23
N TRP A 120 -1.69 5.80 -5.46
CA TRP A 120 -2.68 5.78 -6.53
C TRP A 120 -3.05 4.34 -6.94
N VAL A 121 -2.07 3.45 -7.09
CA VAL A 121 -2.31 2.03 -7.34
C VAL A 121 -3.05 1.38 -6.15
N ALA A 122 -2.64 1.67 -4.91
CA ALA A 122 -3.29 1.17 -3.71
C ALA A 122 -4.78 1.56 -3.63
N MET A 123 -5.13 2.79 -4.01
CA MET A 123 -6.51 3.25 -4.01
C MET A 123 -7.35 2.61 -5.14
N GLN A 124 -6.75 2.27 -6.27
CA GLN A 124 -7.41 1.48 -7.32
C GLN A 124 -7.67 0.04 -6.84
N LEU A 125 -6.70 -0.56 -6.14
CA LEU A 125 -6.86 -1.89 -5.55
C LEU A 125 -7.98 -1.89 -4.50
N LEU A 126 -8.02 -0.88 -3.63
CA LEU A 126 -9.08 -0.67 -2.62
C LEU A 126 -10.49 -0.72 -3.23
N MET A 127 -10.68 -0.11 -4.41
CA MET A 127 -11.97 -0.09 -5.09
C MET A 127 -12.40 -1.44 -5.66
N ARG A 128 -11.45 -2.35 -5.88
CA ARG A 128 -11.68 -3.67 -6.51
C ARG A 128 -11.69 -4.82 -5.49
N ARG A 129 -11.22 -4.56 -4.26
CA ARG A 129 -10.98 -5.58 -3.25
C ARG A 129 -11.73 -5.22 -1.96
N PRO A 130 -12.97 -5.72 -1.80
CA PRO A 130 -13.86 -5.37 -0.67
C PRO A 130 -13.33 -5.85 0.69
N GLU A 131 -12.40 -6.78 0.71
CA GLU A 131 -11.73 -7.25 1.92
C GLU A 131 -10.75 -6.22 2.52
N ILE A 132 -10.39 -5.18 1.79
CA ILE A 132 -9.53 -4.11 2.32
C ILE A 132 -10.36 -3.19 3.20
N ASN A 133 -10.06 -3.20 4.50
CA ASN A 133 -10.84 -2.49 5.52
C ASN A 133 -10.34 -1.08 5.82
N GLY A 134 -9.12 -0.74 5.40
CA GLY A 134 -8.53 0.57 5.65
C GLY A 134 -7.34 0.87 4.77
N PHE A 135 -6.95 2.16 4.72
CA PHE A 135 -5.82 2.58 3.91
C PHE A 135 -4.98 3.69 4.56
N ILE A 136 -3.71 3.76 4.12
CA ILE A 136 -2.84 4.92 4.30
C ILE A 136 -2.32 5.35 2.93
N SER A 137 -2.61 6.58 2.53
CA SER A 137 -2.16 7.21 1.30
C SER A 137 -1.20 8.35 1.62
N ILE A 138 0.08 8.20 1.23
CA ILE A 138 1.11 9.20 1.50
C ILE A 138 1.45 9.92 0.20
N SER A 139 1.37 11.26 0.21
CA SER A 139 1.61 12.14 -0.95
C SER A 139 0.92 11.65 -2.21
N PRO A 140 -0.41 11.44 -2.21
CA PRO A 140 -1.12 11.01 -3.42
C PRO A 140 -0.93 12.03 -4.53
N PRO A 141 -0.52 11.63 -5.75
CA PRO A 141 -0.25 12.55 -6.85
C PRO A 141 -1.54 13.00 -7.57
N ALA A 142 -2.48 13.58 -6.81
CA ALA A 142 -3.80 13.95 -7.30
C ALA A 142 -3.81 15.15 -8.29
N ASN A 143 -2.65 15.78 -8.50
CA ASN A 143 -2.44 16.80 -9.53
C ASN A 143 -2.07 16.21 -10.91
N VAL A 144 -1.61 14.95 -10.97
CA VAL A 144 -1.15 14.30 -12.21
C VAL A 144 -1.80 12.95 -12.49
N ARG A 145 -2.47 12.38 -11.50
CA ARG A 145 -3.22 11.11 -11.62
C ARG A 145 -4.68 11.32 -11.27
N ASP A 146 -5.55 10.65 -11.97
CA ASP A 146 -6.99 10.70 -11.69
C ASP A 146 -7.34 9.83 -10.46
N PHE A 147 -8.07 10.40 -9.53
CA PHE A 147 -8.64 9.76 -8.35
C PHE A 147 -10.18 9.81 -8.34
N SER A 148 -10.82 10.16 -9.46
CA SER A 148 -12.29 10.28 -9.56
C SER A 148 -13.01 8.96 -9.29
N PHE A 149 -12.35 7.83 -9.55
CA PHE A 149 -12.86 6.48 -9.26
C PHE A 149 -13.16 6.23 -7.77
N LEU A 150 -12.58 7.02 -6.85
CA LEU A 150 -12.80 6.88 -5.40
C LEU A 150 -14.13 7.46 -4.89
N ALA A 151 -15.02 7.87 -5.74
CA ALA A 151 -16.32 8.39 -5.33
C ALA A 151 -17.45 7.39 -5.65
N PRO A 152 -17.92 6.60 -4.66
CA PRO A 152 -17.71 6.67 -3.21
C PRO A 152 -16.50 5.86 -2.73
N CYS A 153 -15.73 6.41 -1.78
CA CYS A 153 -14.67 5.64 -1.11
C CYS A 153 -15.28 4.53 -0.23
N PRO A 154 -14.85 3.27 -0.38
CA PRO A 154 -15.47 2.15 0.32
C PRO A 154 -15.00 2.00 1.78
N SER A 155 -13.84 2.53 2.14
CA SER A 155 -13.20 2.31 3.44
C SER A 155 -12.69 3.61 4.06
N SER A 156 -12.59 3.61 5.38
CA SER A 156 -11.94 4.69 6.14
C SER A 156 -10.43 4.64 5.97
N GLY A 157 -9.76 5.78 6.13
CA GLY A 157 -8.31 5.82 6.01
C GLY A 157 -7.66 7.15 6.36
N LEU A 158 -6.36 7.20 6.12
CA LEU A 158 -5.51 8.34 6.41
C LEU A 158 -4.81 8.79 5.13
N ILE A 159 -4.91 10.09 4.82
CA ILE A 159 -4.10 10.76 3.81
C ILE A 159 -3.08 11.63 4.52
N VAL A 160 -1.80 11.44 4.20
CA VAL A 160 -0.68 12.21 4.73
C VAL A 160 0.02 12.92 3.58
N HIS A 161 0.32 14.20 3.73
CA HIS A 161 1.01 14.95 2.69
C HIS A 161 1.95 16.00 3.29
N GLY A 162 3.20 16.03 2.84
CA GLY A 162 4.15 17.05 3.27
C GLY A 162 3.82 18.42 2.68
N ASP A 163 3.75 19.44 3.50
CA ASP A 163 3.46 20.84 3.11
C ASP A 163 4.52 21.45 2.17
N LYS A 164 5.71 20.84 2.11
CA LYS A 164 6.84 21.22 1.25
C LYS A 164 7.09 20.25 0.10
N ASP A 165 6.09 19.41 -0.23
CA ASP A 165 6.21 18.48 -1.37
C ASP A 165 6.15 19.27 -2.69
N ASN A 166 7.26 19.26 -3.45
CA ASN A 166 7.38 19.97 -4.73
C ASN A 166 6.95 19.12 -5.94
N ILE A 167 6.56 17.86 -5.73
CA ILE A 167 6.20 16.91 -6.80
C ILE A 167 4.69 16.71 -6.83
N ALA A 168 4.15 16.28 -5.70
CA ALA A 168 2.71 16.10 -5.54
C ALA A 168 2.11 17.35 -4.87
N SER A 169 1.03 17.89 -5.42
CA SER A 169 0.41 19.11 -4.90
C SER A 169 -0.31 18.83 -3.58
N PHE A 170 0.10 19.57 -2.54
CA PHE A 170 -0.58 19.56 -1.23
C PHE A 170 -2.05 19.91 -1.35
N ASP A 171 -2.39 20.98 -2.10
CA ASP A 171 -3.77 21.43 -2.28
C ASP A 171 -4.62 20.38 -2.99
N SER A 172 -4.08 19.71 -4.02
CA SER A 172 -4.80 18.64 -4.72
C SER A 172 -5.12 17.47 -3.79
N SER A 173 -4.19 17.12 -2.90
CA SER A 173 -4.42 16.05 -1.89
C SER A 173 -5.42 16.46 -0.83
N LYS A 174 -5.42 17.73 -0.42
CA LYS A 174 -6.40 18.29 0.50
C LYS A 174 -7.82 18.26 -0.11
N ILE A 175 -7.95 18.70 -1.36
CA ILE A 175 -9.23 18.65 -2.12
C ILE A 175 -9.70 17.20 -2.25
N LEU A 176 -8.79 16.26 -2.56
CA LEU A 176 -9.12 14.83 -2.61
C LEU A 176 -9.69 14.35 -1.26
N ALA A 177 -9.00 14.64 -0.15
CA ALA A 177 -9.44 14.24 1.19
C ALA A 177 -10.83 14.82 1.53
N GLU A 178 -11.08 16.09 1.23
CA GLU A 178 -12.37 16.75 1.44
C GLU A 178 -13.50 16.10 0.62
N LYS A 179 -13.23 15.73 -0.63
CA LYS A 179 -14.20 15.02 -1.48
C LYS A 179 -14.56 13.66 -0.89
N LEU A 180 -13.58 12.92 -0.37
CA LEU A 180 -13.79 11.59 0.20
C LEU A 180 -14.55 11.65 1.55
N GLN A 181 -14.36 12.70 2.34
CA GLN A 181 -15.03 12.90 3.63
C GLN A 181 -16.53 13.19 3.51
N LYS A 182 -17.02 13.64 2.37
CA LYS A 182 -18.44 14.06 2.18
C LYS A 182 -19.45 12.92 2.37
N LYS A 183 -19.03 11.67 2.51
CA LYS A 183 -19.91 10.53 2.80
C LYS A 183 -19.89 10.14 4.27
N LYS A 184 -21.06 10.13 4.92
CA LYS A 184 -21.28 9.89 6.36
C LYS A 184 -20.81 8.52 6.90
N LYS A 185 -20.39 7.58 6.03
CA LYS A 185 -20.04 6.21 6.46
C LYS A 185 -18.53 5.94 6.57
N VAL A 186 -17.70 6.82 6.05
CA VAL A 186 -16.23 6.65 6.10
C VAL A 186 -15.57 7.85 6.80
N ASN A 187 -14.53 7.56 7.56
CA ASN A 187 -13.74 8.56 8.24
C ASN A 187 -12.39 8.70 7.54
N ILE A 188 -12.19 9.80 6.83
CA ILE A 188 -10.93 10.11 6.15
C ILE A 188 -10.25 11.21 6.94
N LYS A 189 -9.05 10.94 7.44
CA LYS A 189 -8.19 11.92 8.13
C LYS A 189 -7.16 12.45 7.14
N PHE A 190 -7.02 13.76 7.08
CA PHE A 190 -5.93 14.43 6.38
C PHE A 190 -4.92 14.98 7.38
N LYS A 191 -3.64 14.70 7.16
CA LYS A 191 -2.53 15.16 8.00
C LYS A 191 -1.47 15.81 7.12
N PRO A 192 -1.14 17.12 7.37
CA PRO A 192 0.00 17.78 6.76
C PRO A 192 1.32 17.27 7.31
#